data_c7e561318307741b0379e39e79906763
#
_entry.id   c7e561318307741b0379e39e79906763
#
_cell.length_a   1.000
_cell.length_b   1.000
_cell.length_c   1.000
_cell.angle_alpha   90.00
_cell.angle_beta   90.00
_cell.angle_gamma   90.00
#
_symmetry.space_group_name_H-M   'P 1'
#
loop_
_entity.id
_entity.type
_entity.pdbx_description
1 polymer ?
#
loop_
_entity_poly.entity_id
_entity_poly.type
_entity_poly.pdbx_seq_one_letter_code
_entity_poly.pdbx_strand_id
1 'polypeptide(L)'
;HNVSVPGLVRLFVEFSAEATMVGHPAHEYFIERYAWARGVLTGVIERAQEAGELGPTLDAGIAVDIILATSDGLQVQWLLDPEVDMVERLSRLWDGIRLAARRG
;
A
#
# COMPACT_ATOMS: atom_id res chain seq x y z
N HIS A 1 -19.68 -7.60 20.68
CA HIS A 1 -19.70 -8.50 19.62
C HIS A 1 -18.41 -8.66 18.92
N ASN A 2 -18.23 -9.81 18.30
CA ASN A 2 -16.94 -10.22 17.85
C ASN A 2 -16.83 -10.09 16.34
N VAL A 3 -16.24 -8.98 15.90
CA VAL A 3 -15.87 -8.87 14.50
C VAL A 3 -14.47 -9.43 14.37
N SER A 4 -14.32 -10.51 13.60
CA SER A 4 -13.04 -11.13 13.38
C SER A 4 -12.15 -10.22 12.50
N VAL A 5 -10.82 -10.42 12.59
CA VAL A 5 -9.89 -9.69 11.73
C VAL A 5 -10.20 -9.93 10.24
N PRO A 6 -10.44 -11.19 9.78
CA PRO A 6 -10.87 -11.39 8.40
C PRO A 6 -12.13 -10.64 8.02
N GLY A 7 -13.11 -10.55 8.95
CA GLY A 7 -14.34 -9.80 8.70
C GLY A 7 -14.09 -8.31 8.53
N LEU A 8 -13.18 -7.74 9.31
CA LEU A 8 -12.81 -6.33 9.20
C LEU A 8 -12.09 -6.05 7.87
N VAL A 9 -11.17 -6.92 7.47
CA VAL A 9 -10.45 -6.76 6.20
C VAL A 9 -11.42 -6.87 5.04
N ARG A 10 -12.34 -7.84 5.06
CA ARG A 10 -13.36 -8.00 4.03
C ARG A 10 -14.22 -6.73 3.90
N LEU A 11 -14.67 -6.21 5.02
CA LEU A 11 -15.49 -5.01 5.04
C LEU A 11 -14.74 -3.84 4.41
N PHE A 12 -13.48 -3.65 4.78
CA PHE A 12 -12.65 -2.59 4.23
C PHE A 12 -12.48 -2.76 2.71
N VAL A 13 -12.15 -3.97 2.25
CA VAL A 13 -11.95 -4.25 0.82
C VAL A 13 -13.21 -3.97 0.02
N GLU A 14 -14.36 -4.49 0.48
CA GLU A 14 -15.63 -4.28 -0.22
C GLU A 14 -16.04 -2.81 -0.22
N PHE A 15 -15.89 -2.14 0.91
CA PHE A 15 -16.27 -0.75 1.03
C PHE A 15 -15.39 0.16 0.17
N SER A 16 -14.08 -0.09 0.17
CA SER A 16 -13.16 0.70 -0.66
C SER A 16 -13.44 0.53 -2.15
N ALA A 17 -13.76 -0.69 -2.57
CA ALA A 17 -14.12 -0.96 -3.97
C ALA A 17 -15.39 -0.20 -4.39
N GLU A 18 -16.43 -0.23 -3.55
CA GLU A 18 -17.66 0.51 -3.82
C GLU A 18 -17.43 2.02 -3.84
N ALA A 19 -16.57 2.50 -2.96
CA ALA A 19 -16.29 3.93 -2.83
C ALA A 19 -15.50 4.50 -4.03
N THR A 20 -15.04 3.66 -4.96
CA THR A 20 -14.45 4.15 -6.22
C THR A 20 -15.50 4.81 -7.12
N MET A 21 -16.78 4.54 -6.89
CA MET A 21 -17.83 5.18 -7.66
C MET A 21 -18.05 6.62 -7.22
N VAL A 22 -18.01 7.54 -8.16
CA VAL A 22 -18.34 8.94 -7.92
C VAL A 22 -19.76 9.03 -7.41
N GLY A 23 -19.96 9.78 -6.33
CA GLY A 23 -21.27 9.90 -5.69
C GLY A 23 -21.48 8.94 -4.52
N HIS A 24 -20.61 7.93 -4.35
CA HIS A 24 -20.67 7.10 -3.15
C HIS A 24 -20.32 7.95 -1.92
N PRO A 25 -21.04 7.79 -0.79
CA PRO A 25 -20.80 8.62 0.40
C PRO A 25 -19.36 8.60 0.91
N ALA A 26 -18.64 7.50 0.72
CA ALA A 26 -17.26 7.37 1.17
C ALA A 26 -16.21 7.68 0.10
N HIS A 27 -16.63 8.13 -1.10
CA HIS A 27 -15.71 8.38 -2.20
C HIS A 27 -14.61 9.37 -1.81
N GLU A 28 -15.01 10.54 -1.31
CA GLU A 28 -14.04 11.57 -0.90
C GLU A 28 -13.16 11.10 0.27
N TYR A 29 -13.71 10.33 1.20
CA TYR A 29 -12.95 9.79 2.31
C TYR A 29 -11.77 8.95 1.82
N PHE A 30 -12.02 8.05 0.84
CA PHE A 30 -10.96 7.19 0.32
C PHE A 30 -9.94 7.94 -0.53
N ILE A 31 -10.37 8.96 -1.28
CA ILE A 31 -9.44 9.83 -1.99
C ILE A 31 -8.48 10.49 -1.00
N GLU A 32 -9.01 11.06 0.08
CA GLU A 32 -8.19 11.72 1.10
C GLU A 32 -7.29 10.74 1.84
N ARG A 33 -7.81 9.54 2.14
CA ARG A 33 -7.03 8.51 2.82
C ARG A 33 -5.85 8.06 1.98
N TYR A 34 -6.06 7.82 0.69
CA TYR A 34 -4.96 7.45 -0.21
C TYR A 34 -3.96 8.59 -0.36
N ALA A 35 -4.43 9.82 -0.46
CA ALA A 35 -3.54 10.98 -0.54
C ALA A 35 -2.67 11.10 0.72
N TRP A 36 -3.27 10.89 1.88
CA TRP A 36 -2.53 10.91 3.15
C TRP A 36 -1.47 9.81 3.20
N ALA A 37 -1.87 8.57 2.91
CA ALA A 37 -0.96 7.43 2.92
C ALA A 37 0.20 7.62 1.92
N ARG A 38 -0.13 8.11 0.73
CA ARG A 38 0.86 8.39 -0.31
C ARG A 38 1.87 9.44 0.17
N GLY A 39 1.38 10.49 0.80
CA GLY A 39 2.25 11.55 1.33
C GLY A 39 3.19 11.05 2.40
N VAL A 40 2.68 10.27 3.35
CA VAL A 40 3.50 9.69 4.42
C VAL A 40 4.60 8.79 3.86
N LEU A 41 4.22 7.86 2.98
CA LEU A 41 5.18 6.90 2.42
C LEU A 41 6.19 7.56 1.48
N THR A 42 5.74 8.50 0.66
CA THR A 42 6.65 9.26 -0.21
C THR A 42 7.70 9.99 0.62
N GLY A 43 7.28 10.61 1.74
CA GLY A 43 8.20 11.27 2.64
C GLY A 43 9.23 10.33 3.24
N VAL A 44 8.82 9.10 3.60
CA VAL A 44 9.76 8.08 4.12
C VAL A 44 10.81 7.74 3.07
N ILE A 45 10.38 7.50 1.83
CA ILE A 45 11.30 7.16 0.74
C ILE A 45 12.26 8.31 0.44
N GLU A 46 11.74 9.54 0.38
CA GLU A 46 12.57 10.70 0.09
C GLU A 46 13.61 10.94 1.18
N ARG A 47 13.24 10.74 2.44
CA ARG A 47 14.22 10.84 3.54
C ARG A 47 15.29 9.76 3.45
N ALA A 48 14.94 8.55 3.03
CA ALA A 48 15.91 7.50 2.82
C ALA A 48 16.85 7.84 1.65
N GLN A 49 16.35 8.48 0.60
CA GLN A 49 17.17 8.97 -0.50
C GLN A 49 18.14 10.06 -0.04
N GLU A 50 17.65 11.00 0.76
CA GLU A 50 18.49 12.07 1.31
C GLU A 50 19.61 11.52 2.21
N ALA A 51 19.31 10.44 2.94
CA ALA A 51 20.29 9.78 3.81
C ALA A 51 21.26 8.87 3.04
N GLY A 52 21.07 8.72 1.74
CA GLY A 52 21.92 7.85 0.92
C GLY A 52 21.58 6.37 1.02
N GLU A 53 20.46 6.02 1.66
CA GLU A 53 20.05 4.63 1.81
C GLU A 53 19.36 4.09 0.55
N LEU A 54 18.77 4.97 -0.26
CA LEU A 54 18.14 4.64 -1.52
C LEU A 54 18.74 5.51 -2.63
N GLY A 55 18.81 4.95 -3.85
CA GLY A 55 19.30 5.67 -4.99
C GLY A 55 18.43 6.87 -5.35
N PRO A 56 19.04 7.97 -5.83
CA PRO A 56 18.30 9.21 -6.11
C PRO A 56 17.46 9.13 -7.39
N THR A 57 17.67 8.13 -8.21
CA THR A 57 16.92 7.98 -9.47
C THR A 57 15.58 7.28 -9.28
N LEU A 58 15.32 6.70 -8.09
CA LEU A 58 14.03 6.09 -7.80
C LEU A 58 12.95 7.15 -7.75
N ASP A 59 11.88 6.95 -8.52
CA ASP A 59 10.70 7.80 -8.42
C ASP A 59 9.89 7.37 -7.20
N ALA A 60 9.95 8.18 -6.14
CA ALA A 60 9.29 7.86 -4.87
C ALA A 60 7.78 7.72 -5.02
N GLY A 61 7.15 8.58 -5.80
CA GLY A 61 5.69 8.54 -6.00
C GLY A 61 5.23 7.26 -6.67
N ILE A 62 5.93 6.84 -7.72
CA ILE A 62 5.60 5.59 -8.43
C ILE A 62 5.82 4.39 -7.52
N ALA A 63 6.94 4.38 -6.78
CA ALA A 63 7.21 3.28 -5.84
C ALA A 63 6.09 3.15 -4.80
N VAL A 64 5.62 4.26 -4.27
CA VAL A 64 4.54 4.28 -3.27
C VAL A 64 3.24 3.78 -3.87
N ASP A 65 2.92 4.18 -5.10
CA ASP A 65 1.70 3.70 -5.76
C ASP A 65 1.73 2.17 -5.91
N ILE A 66 2.87 1.61 -6.25
CA ILE A 66 3.03 0.15 -6.37
C ILE A 66 2.91 -0.52 -5.01
N ILE A 67 3.50 0.06 -3.96
CA ILE A 67 3.42 -0.49 -2.61
C ILE A 67 1.97 -0.51 -2.13
N LEU A 68 1.23 0.58 -2.34
CA LEU A 68 -0.17 0.66 -1.94
C LEU A 68 -1.03 -0.34 -2.72
N ALA A 69 -0.83 -0.44 -4.03
CA ALA A 69 -1.57 -1.39 -4.86
C ALA A 69 -1.28 -2.84 -4.43
N THR A 70 -0.03 -3.14 -4.12
CA THR A 70 0.36 -4.46 -3.65
C THR A 70 -0.29 -4.78 -2.31
N SER A 71 -0.29 -3.82 -1.39
CA SER A 71 -0.93 -3.98 -0.08
C SER A 71 -2.42 -4.28 -0.24
N ASP A 72 -3.10 -3.53 -1.08
CA ASP A 72 -4.54 -3.74 -1.32
C ASP A 72 -4.81 -5.10 -1.95
N GLY A 73 -4.01 -5.49 -2.94
CA GLY A 73 -4.16 -6.80 -3.59
C GLY A 73 -3.87 -7.96 -2.65
N LEU A 74 -2.88 -7.81 -1.77
CA LEU A 74 -2.56 -8.84 -0.78
C LEU A 74 -3.69 -9.07 0.22
N GLN A 75 -4.45 -8.04 0.55
CA GLN A 75 -5.62 -8.19 1.41
C GLN A 75 -6.65 -9.12 0.77
N VAL A 76 -6.89 -8.96 -0.52
CA VAL A 76 -7.81 -9.83 -1.26
C VAL A 76 -7.28 -11.27 -1.28
N GLN A 77 -5.99 -11.46 -1.56
CA GLN A 77 -5.38 -12.79 -1.56
C GLN A 77 -5.49 -13.45 -0.19
N TRP A 78 -5.24 -12.70 0.87
CA TRP A 78 -5.32 -13.22 2.23
C TRP A 78 -6.74 -13.65 2.60
N LEU A 79 -7.76 -12.94 2.12
CA LEU A 79 -9.15 -13.34 2.34
C LEU A 79 -9.48 -14.66 1.64
N LEU A 80 -8.83 -14.93 0.52
CA LEU A 80 -9.02 -16.19 -0.22
C LEU A 80 -8.16 -17.32 0.36
N ASP A 81 -6.97 -17.00 0.86
CA ASP A 81 -6.01 -17.96 1.38
C ASP A 81 -5.30 -17.36 2.61
N PRO A 82 -5.74 -17.71 3.83
CA PRO A 82 -5.14 -17.17 5.06
C PRO A 82 -3.67 -17.54 5.26
N GLU A 83 -3.12 -18.45 4.47
CA GLU A 83 -1.69 -18.80 4.54
C GLU A 83 -0.80 -17.75 3.87
N VAL A 84 -1.39 -16.82 3.11
CA VAL A 84 -0.63 -15.72 2.51
C VAL A 84 -0.07 -14.82 3.61
N ASP A 85 1.24 -14.67 3.63
CA ASP A 85 1.92 -13.79 4.59
C ASP A 85 2.10 -12.41 3.94
N MET A 86 1.20 -11.49 4.27
CA MET A 86 1.19 -10.14 3.68
C MET A 86 2.45 -9.36 4.05
N VAL A 87 2.93 -9.51 5.28
CA VAL A 87 4.12 -8.80 5.74
C VAL A 87 5.35 -9.28 4.99
N GLU A 88 5.50 -10.59 4.83
CA GLU A 88 6.62 -11.17 4.08
C GLU A 88 6.61 -10.69 2.63
N ARG A 89 5.44 -10.72 1.98
CA ARG A 89 5.32 -10.27 0.59
C ARG A 89 5.69 -8.80 0.41
N LEU A 90 5.24 -7.96 1.32
CA LEU A 90 5.58 -6.53 1.30
C LEU A 90 7.06 -6.32 1.56
N SER A 91 7.65 -7.08 2.49
CA SER A 91 9.09 -7.01 2.75
C SER A 91 9.92 -7.39 1.53
N ARG A 92 9.49 -8.41 0.79
CA ARG A 92 10.19 -8.81 -0.44
C ARG A 92 10.06 -7.76 -1.53
N LEU A 93 8.89 -7.15 -1.67
CA LEU A 93 8.73 -6.04 -2.60
C LEU A 93 9.67 -4.89 -2.26
N TRP A 94 9.72 -4.51 -0.99
CA TRP A 94 10.59 -3.44 -0.52
C TRP A 94 12.07 -3.77 -0.79
N ASP A 95 12.50 -4.99 -0.51
CA ASP A 95 13.87 -5.42 -0.79
C ASP A 95 14.20 -5.31 -2.28
N GLY A 96 13.26 -5.71 -3.13
CA GLY A 96 13.43 -5.57 -4.58
C GLY A 96 13.56 -4.14 -5.03
N ILE A 97 12.71 -3.26 -4.51
CA ILE A 97 12.77 -1.82 -4.81
C ILE A 97 14.11 -1.25 -4.36
N ARG A 98 14.55 -1.59 -3.16
CA ARG A 98 15.79 -1.10 -2.59
C ARG A 98 17.01 -1.55 -3.41
N LEU A 99 17.03 -2.80 -3.85
CA LEU A 99 18.10 -3.33 -4.69
C LEU A 99 18.12 -2.66 -6.06
N ALA A 100 16.96 -2.51 -6.69
CA ALA A 100 16.86 -1.84 -7.99
C ALA A 100 17.32 -0.39 -7.90
N ALA A 101 16.95 0.31 -6.82
CA ALA A 101 17.33 1.71 -6.63
C ALA A 101 18.83 1.89 -6.45
N ARG A 102 19.55 0.89 -5.90
CA ARG A 102 21.01 0.97 -5.72
C ARG A 102 21.77 0.90 -7.04
N ARG A 103 21.15 0.33 -8.05
CA ARG A 103 21.78 0.17 -9.38
C ARG A 103 21.55 1.39 -10.27
N GLY A 104 20.58 2.19 -9.91
CA GLY A 104 20.30 3.44 -10.62
C GLY A 104 21.11 4.59 -10.10
#